data_61b554b57116e6bc201d39eca9e5fa9b
#
_entry.id   61b554b57116e6bc201d39eca9e5fa9b
#
_cell.length_a   1.000
_cell.length_b   1.000
_cell.length_c   1.000
_cell.angle_alpha   90.00
_cell.angle_beta   90.00
_cell.angle_gamma   90.00
#
_symmetry.space_group_name_H-M   'P 1'
#
loop_
_entity.id
_entity.type
_entity.pdbx_description
1 polymer ?
#
loop_
_entity_poly.entity_id
_entity_poly.type
_entity_poly.pdbx_seq_one_letter_code
_entity_poly.pdbx_strand_id
1 'polypeptide(L)'
;IDTTFADVDGDLLAGIVIVADASDASTEGVWEYSTDSGTNWNAVGSVSTSSGLLLSAATKLRFVPVTDYNGTPGALSIHAVDDQSSLSYTSGASDARYDTTTDDATAHVSEAAYSLTTDITPTDDPSVIVLGAVGSAYTEGGSPEILFPNLTITDPDGFISYASVQINDVISGDRLNADVGSTGLTWSYNSV
;
A
#
# COMPACT_ATOMS: atom_id res chain seq x y z
N ILE A 1 3.10 11.44 -15.90
CA ILE A 1 4.35 12.10 -15.44
C ILE A 1 4.12 13.57 -15.67
N ASP A 2 4.15 14.34 -14.61
CA ASP A 2 3.94 15.79 -14.65
C ASP A 2 5.08 16.47 -15.40
N THR A 3 4.76 17.49 -16.13
CA THR A 3 5.44 18.14 -17.22
C THR A 3 6.52 19.14 -16.78
N THR A 4 7.33 18.80 -15.82
CA THR A 4 8.45 19.67 -15.40
C THR A 4 9.80 19.24 -16.01
N PHE A 5 9.80 18.35 -17.01
CA PHE A 5 11.00 18.13 -17.81
C PHE A 5 11.30 19.42 -18.57
N ALA A 6 12.44 20.01 -18.29
CA ALA A 6 12.95 21.17 -19.01
C ALA A 6 14.40 20.87 -19.39
N ASP A 7 14.66 20.93 -20.66
CA ASP A 7 15.98 20.80 -21.22
C ASP A 7 16.50 22.18 -21.68
N VAL A 8 17.81 22.44 -21.51
CA VAL A 8 18.43 23.73 -21.87
C VAL A 8 18.46 23.94 -23.38
N ASP A 9 18.62 22.85 -24.14
CA ASP A 9 18.73 22.87 -25.59
C ASP A 9 17.37 22.68 -26.27
N GLY A 10 16.32 22.40 -25.50
CA GLY A 10 14.94 22.29 -25.97
C GLY A 10 14.55 20.89 -26.45
N ASP A 11 15.35 19.89 -26.09
CA ASP A 11 15.07 18.49 -26.40
C ASP A 11 13.86 17.95 -25.62
N LEU A 12 13.24 16.90 -26.12
CA LEU A 12 12.02 16.35 -25.56
C LEU A 12 12.31 15.13 -24.69
N LEU A 13 11.46 14.88 -23.70
CA LEU A 13 11.53 13.68 -22.88
C LEU A 13 11.26 12.44 -23.73
N ALA A 14 12.25 11.57 -23.92
CA ALA A 14 12.11 10.30 -24.63
C ALA A 14 11.88 9.12 -23.71
N GLY A 15 12.35 9.19 -22.47
CA GLY A 15 12.21 8.10 -21.52
C GLY A 15 12.71 8.41 -20.12
N ILE A 16 12.80 7.37 -19.32
CA ILE A 16 13.35 7.39 -17.96
C ILE A 16 14.23 6.18 -17.70
N VAL A 17 15.21 6.33 -16.80
CA VAL A 17 15.95 5.23 -16.19
C VAL A 17 15.54 5.11 -14.73
N ILE A 18 14.98 3.98 -14.32
CA ILE A 18 14.67 3.70 -12.92
C ILE A 18 15.91 3.07 -12.27
N VAL A 19 16.49 3.73 -11.27
CA VAL A 19 17.73 3.32 -10.62
C VAL A 19 17.56 2.84 -9.18
N ALA A 20 16.40 3.09 -8.57
CA ALA A 20 16.04 2.55 -7.27
C ALA A 20 14.53 2.39 -7.13
N ASP A 21 14.13 1.38 -6.39
CA ASP A 21 12.78 1.15 -5.90
C ASP A 21 12.89 1.01 -4.38
N ALA A 22 12.27 1.93 -3.65
CA ALA A 22 12.28 1.96 -2.19
C ALA A 22 11.06 1.27 -1.58
N SER A 23 10.14 0.73 -2.40
CA SER A 23 8.95 0.05 -1.89
C SER A 23 9.29 -1.32 -1.30
N ASP A 24 8.55 -1.71 -0.26
CA ASP A 24 8.62 -3.05 0.31
C ASP A 24 7.50 -3.91 -0.27
N ALA A 25 7.90 -4.90 -1.10
CA ALA A 25 6.96 -5.78 -1.79
C ALA A 25 6.09 -6.64 -0.85
N SER A 26 6.51 -6.82 0.41
CA SER A 26 5.78 -7.63 1.39
C SER A 26 4.78 -6.85 2.23
N THR A 27 5.00 -5.56 2.43
CA THR A 27 4.21 -4.72 3.33
C THR A 27 3.51 -3.56 2.63
N GLU A 28 4.00 -3.12 1.48
CA GLU A 28 3.44 -2.01 0.71
C GLU A 28 2.86 -2.47 -0.62
N GLY A 29 3.64 -3.17 -1.44
CA GLY A 29 3.28 -3.60 -2.79
C GLY A 29 4.42 -3.49 -3.78
N VAL A 30 4.11 -3.52 -5.08
CA VAL A 30 5.11 -3.55 -6.14
C VAL A 30 4.84 -2.51 -7.22
N TRP A 31 5.91 -1.89 -7.72
CA TRP A 31 5.85 -1.07 -8.93
C TRP A 31 5.89 -1.95 -10.17
N GLU A 32 5.02 -1.64 -11.12
CA GLU A 32 4.94 -2.34 -12.41
C GLU A 32 4.94 -1.36 -13.56
N TYR A 33 5.43 -1.85 -14.71
CA TYR A 33 5.42 -1.09 -15.98
C TYR A 33 4.71 -1.87 -17.09
N SER A 34 4.19 -1.13 -18.09
CA SER A 34 3.58 -1.69 -19.29
C SER A 34 4.08 -0.95 -20.52
N THR A 35 4.61 -1.70 -21.49
CA THR A 35 5.06 -1.18 -22.80
C THR A 35 4.02 -1.33 -23.89
N ASP A 36 2.85 -1.89 -23.60
CA ASP A 36 1.75 -2.19 -24.53
C ASP A 36 0.42 -1.51 -24.11
N SER A 37 0.54 -0.30 -23.60
CA SER A 37 -0.60 0.56 -23.21
C SER A 37 -1.45 0.02 -22.05
N GLY A 38 -0.92 -0.90 -21.24
CA GLY A 38 -1.58 -1.45 -20.06
C GLY A 38 -2.22 -2.81 -20.27
N THR A 39 -1.92 -3.48 -21.41
CA THR A 39 -2.41 -4.83 -21.69
C THR A 39 -1.66 -5.87 -20.85
N ASN A 40 -0.33 -5.79 -20.82
CA ASN A 40 0.52 -6.63 -20.00
C ASN A 40 1.36 -5.77 -19.04
N TRP A 41 1.59 -6.28 -17.84
CA TRP A 41 2.34 -5.61 -16.80
C TRP A 41 3.48 -6.48 -16.32
N ASN A 42 4.64 -5.84 -16.08
CA ASN A 42 5.86 -6.48 -15.59
C ASN A 42 6.32 -5.71 -14.35
N ALA A 43 6.81 -6.42 -13.34
CA ALA A 43 7.41 -5.77 -12.17
C ALA A 43 8.69 -5.01 -12.57
N VAL A 44 8.93 -3.85 -11.94
CA VAL A 44 10.19 -3.10 -12.10
C VAL A 44 11.38 -3.96 -11.69
N GLY A 45 11.22 -4.77 -10.65
CA GLY A 45 12.23 -5.71 -10.18
C GLY A 45 13.45 -5.01 -9.60
N SER A 46 14.58 -5.73 -9.55
CA SER A 46 15.81 -5.17 -8.99
C SER A 46 16.47 -4.18 -9.94
N VAL A 47 16.70 -2.97 -9.45
CA VAL A 47 17.33 -1.86 -10.17
C VAL A 47 18.45 -1.25 -9.33
N SER A 48 19.42 -0.65 -10.00
CA SER A 48 20.52 0.10 -9.36
C SER A 48 21.07 1.15 -10.33
N THR A 49 21.92 2.04 -9.84
CA THR A 49 22.60 3.04 -10.68
C THR A 49 23.47 2.41 -11.78
N SER A 50 24.05 1.23 -11.53
CA SER A 50 24.84 0.47 -12.54
C SER A 50 23.99 -0.45 -13.40
N SER A 51 22.70 -0.61 -13.12
CA SER A 51 21.77 -1.46 -13.87
C SER A 51 20.34 -0.94 -13.75
N GLY A 52 20.11 0.30 -14.18
CA GLY A 52 18.81 0.93 -14.20
C GLY A 52 17.89 0.36 -15.28
N LEU A 53 16.59 0.32 -15.02
CA LEU A 53 15.58 -0.10 -16.00
C LEU A 53 15.24 1.07 -16.92
N LEU A 54 15.50 0.92 -18.22
CA LEU A 54 15.28 1.95 -19.23
C LEU A 54 13.91 1.81 -19.88
N LEU A 55 13.02 2.78 -19.65
CA LEU A 55 11.66 2.81 -20.12
C LEU A 55 11.41 4.02 -21.02
N SER A 56 10.69 3.84 -22.14
CA SER A 56 10.29 4.94 -23.00
C SER A 56 9.23 5.83 -22.36
N ALA A 57 9.10 7.08 -22.79
CA ALA A 57 8.08 8.02 -22.31
C ALA A 57 6.64 7.54 -22.55
N ALA A 58 6.42 6.61 -23.50
CA ALA A 58 5.12 5.99 -23.76
C ALA A 58 4.77 4.86 -22.78
N THR A 59 5.72 4.40 -21.95
CA THR A 59 5.53 3.34 -20.97
C THR A 59 4.62 3.82 -19.85
N LYS A 60 3.67 2.98 -19.44
CA LYS A 60 2.83 3.23 -18.26
C LYS A 60 3.47 2.62 -17.02
N LEU A 61 3.38 3.34 -15.91
CA LEU A 61 3.76 2.87 -14.59
C LEU A 61 2.52 2.78 -13.71
N ARG A 62 2.50 1.80 -12.81
CA ARG A 62 1.52 1.69 -11.73
C ARG A 62 2.16 1.11 -10.48
N PHE A 63 1.55 1.39 -9.34
CA PHE A 63 1.81 0.67 -8.10
C PHE A 63 0.66 -0.29 -7.84
N VAL A 64 0.97 -1.52 -7.44
CA VAL A 64 -0.01 -2.55 -7.06
C VAL A 64 0.18 -2.80 -5.57
N PRO A 65 -0.68 -2.25 -4.70
CA PRO A 65 -0.55 -2.41 -3.26
C PRO A 65 -0.83 -3.84 -2.82
N VAL A 66 -0.27 -4.25 -1.69
CA VAL A 66 -0.76 -5.44 -0.98
C VAL A 66 -2.14 -5.16 -0.39
N THR A 67 -2.86 -6.21 -0.02
CA THR A 67 -4.18 -6.10 0.61
C THR A 67 -4.12 -5.16 1.81
N ASP A 68 -5.11 -4.28 1.95
CA ASP A 68 -5.31 -3.33 3.04
C ASP A 68 -4.20 -2.26 3.21
N TYR A 69 -3.26 -2.16 2.24
CA TYR A 69 -2.26 -1.10 2.27
C TYR A 69 -2.86 0.23 1.81
N ASN A 70 -2.62 1.27 2.60
CA ASN A 70 -2.90 2.66 2.26
C ASN A 70 -1.75 3.57 2.69
N GLY A 71 -1.65 4.75 2.09
CA GLY A 71 -0.57 5.70 2.32
C GLY A 71 0.38 5.82 1.13
N THR A 72 1.54 6.41 1.36
CA THR A 72 2.55 6.67 0.33
C THR A 72 3.61 5.57 0.35
N PRO A 73 3.64 4.67 -0.64
CA PRO A 73 4.66 3.61 -0.71
C PRO A 73 6.05 4.20 -1.03
N GLY A 74 7.07 3.36 -0.88
CA GLY A 74 8.42 3.70 -1.26
C GLY A 74 8.51 4.18 -2.71
N ALA A 75 9.23 5.28 -2.92
CA ALA A 75 9.34 5.96 -4.21
C ALA A 75 10.28 5.24 -5.18
N LEU A 76 10.04 5.41 -6.47
CA LEU A 76 11.06 5.15 -7.48
C LEU A 76 12.03 6.34 -7.57
N SER A 77 13.33 6.05 -7.73
CA SER A 77 14.32 7.04 -8.12
C SER A 77 14.59 6.90 -9.62
N ILE A 78 14.39 7.99 -10.35
CA ILE A 78 14.46 8.00 -11.81
C ILE A 78 15.38 9.09 -12.32
N HIS A 79 16.00 8.84 -13.48
CA HIS A 79 16.65 9.85 -14.31
C HIS A 79 15.85 10.07 -15.59
N ALA A 80 15.78 11.29 -16.09
CA ALA A 80 15.15 11.60 -17.37
C ALA A 80 16.11 11.28 -18.52
N VAL A 81 15.55 10.90 -19.68
CA VAL A 81 16.28 10.65 -20.94
C VAL A 81 15.67 11.53 -22.01
N ASP A 82 16.49 12.29 -22.73
CA ASP A 82 16.06 13.15 -23.85
C ASP A 82 15.96 12.36 -25.19
N ASP A 83 15.41 13.01 -26.21
CA ASP A 83 15.15 12.41 -27.52
C ASP A 83 16.36 12.41 -28.47
N GLN A 84 17.50 12.96 -28.06
CA GLN A 84 18.76 12.86 -28.82
C GLN A 84 19.49 11.56 -28.52
N SER A 85 19.03 10.80 -27.49
CA SER A 85 19.60 9.50 -27.16
C SER A 85 19.32 8.48 -28.23
N SER A 86 20.32 7.65 -28.56
CA SER A 86 20.18 6.48 -29.45
C SER A 86 19.90 5.20 -28.70
N LEU A 87 19.35 5.32 -27.48
CA LEU A 87 19.13 4.19 -26.57
C LEU A 87 17.98 3.31 -27.02
N SER A 88 18.11 1.99 -26.80
CA SER A 88 17.06 1.03 -27.04
C SER A 88 16.28 0.78 -25.75
N TYR A 89 15.00 1.06 -25.75
CA TYR A 89 14.14 0.94 -24.57
C TYR A 89 13.64 -0.49 -24.34
N THR A 90 13.26 -0.79 -23.13
CA THR A 90 12.55 -2.02 -22.75
C THR A 90 11.31 -2.24 -23.61
N SER A 91 11.14 -3.48 -24.07
CA SER A 91 10.02 -3.90 -24.92
C SER A 91 9.47 -5.25 -24.45
N GLY A 92 8.20 -5.29 -24.07
CA GLY A 92 7.57 -6.47 -23.48
C GLY A 92 8.28 -6.88 -22.18
N ALA A 93 8.65 -8.16 -22.07
CA ALA A 93 9.41 -8.70 -20.96
C ALA A 93 10.94 -8.67 -21.17
N SER A 94 11.41 -8.01 -22.23
CA SER A 94 12.84 -7.86 -22.54
C SER A 94 13.34 -6.53 -22.00
N ASP A 95 13.97 -6.58 -20.83
CA ASP A 95 14.48 -5.40 -20.13
C ASP A 95 15.70 -4.82 -20.87
N ALA A 96 15.64 -3.51 -21.11
CA ALA A 96 16.81 -2.72 -21.44
C ALA A 96 17.40 -2.13 -20.15
N ARG A 97 18.70 -2.26 -19.96
CA ARG A 97 19.42 -1.78 -18.78
C ARG A 97 20.40 -0.68 -19.15
N TYR A 98 20.53 0.29 -18.25
CA TYR A 98 21.41 1.44 -18.42
C TYR A 98 22.25 1.67 -17.16
N ASP A 99 23.54 1.97 -17.36
CA ASP A 99 24.47 2.27 -16.27
C ASP A 99 24.68 3.79 -16.18
N THR A 100 24.03 4.40 -15.19
CA THR A 100 24.12 5.85 -14.96
C THR A 100 25.41 6.28 -14.28
N THR A 101 26.26 5.32 -13.84
CA THR A 101 27.54 5.64 -13.19
C THR A 101 28.64 5.94 -14.20
N THR A 102 28.42 5.62 -15.47
CA THR A 102 29.39 5.81 -16.56
C THR A 102 29.08 7.00 -17.45
N ASP A 103 27.98 7.72 -17.14
CA ASP A 103 27.57 8.91 -17.87
C ASP A 103 28.57 10.03 -17.73
N ASP A 104 28.80 10.77 -18.80
CA ASP A 104 29.53 12.02 -18.82
C ASP A 104 28.61 13.21 -19.12
N ALA A 105 29.14 14.42 -19.09
CA ALA A 105 28.37 15.65 -19.29
C ALA A 105 27.76 15.79 -20.72
N THR A 106 27.97 14.81 -21.60
CA THR A 106 27.35 14.72 -22.92
C THR A 106 26.27 13.66 -23.00
N ALA A 107 25.99 13.01 -21.86
CA ALA A 107 24.96 12.00 -21.77
C ALA A 107 23.57 12.63 -21.89
N HIS A 108 22.72 11.98 -22.63
CA HIS A 108 21.31 12.34 -22.81
C HIS A 108 20.44 11.84 -21.63
N VAL A 109 21.06 11.72 -20.45
CA VAL A 109 20.44 11.26 -19.19
C VAL A 109 20.70 12.30 -18.11
N SER A 110 19.68 12.72 -17.37
CA SER A 110 19.82 13.76 -16.37
C SER A 110 20.80 13.36 -15.25
N GLU A 111 21.68 14.28 -14.83
CA GLU A 111 22.58 14.05 -13.70
C GLU A 111 21.80 13.87 -12.39
N ALA A 112 20.75 14.67 -12.17
CA ALA A 112 19.94 14.61 -10.97
C ALA A 112 18.88 13.50 -11.09
N ALA A 113 18.78 12.68 -10.05
CA ALA A 113 17.67 11.76 -9.90
C ALA A 113 16.44 12.48 -9.33
N TYR A 114 15.27 12.06 -9.80
CA TYR A 114 13.97 12.55 -9.35
C TYR A 114 13.22 11.44 -8.62
N SER A 115 12.49 11.82 -7.57
CA SER A 115 11.63 10.91 -6.82
C SER A 115 10.25 10.86 -7.46
N LEU A 116 9.83 9.68 -7.91
CA LEU A 116 8.47 9.42 -8.40
C LEU A 116 7.67 8.73 -7.29
N THR A 117 6.61 9.37 -6.83
CA THR A 117 5.75 8.90 -5.75
C THR A 117 4.32 8.70 -6.24
N THR A 118 3.56 7.92 -5.49
CA THR A 118 2.10 7.80 -5.59
C THR A 118 1.50 7.77 -4.20
N ASP A 119 0.19 7.93 -4.09
CA ASP A 119 -0.53 7.80 -2.83
C ASP A 119 -1.69 6.84 -3.00
N ILE A 120 -1.85 5.93 -2.06
CA ILE A 120 -2.92 4.92 -2.06
C ILE A 120 -3.97 5.36 -1.05
N THR A 121 -5.13 5.71 -1.56
CA THR A 121 -6.27 6.14 -0.75
C THR A 121 -6.90 4.91 -0.08
N PRO A 122 -7.17 4.94 1.24
CA PRO A 122 -7.88 3.84 1.90
C PRO A 122 -9.30 3.67 1.34
N THR A 123 -9.73 2.42 1.29
CA THR A 123 -11.13 2.07 1.09
C THR A 123 -11.62 1.46 2.39
N ASP A 124 -12.81 1.85 2.85
CA ASP A 124 -13.40 1.37 4.10
C ASP A 124 -13.66 -0.15 4.03
N ASP A 125 -12.96 -0.91 4.84
CA ASP A 125 -13.11 -2.36 4.99
C ASP A 125 -13.98 -2.70 6.21
N PRO A 126 -14.77 -3.77 6.19
CA PRO A 126 -15.65 -4.10 7.32
C PRO A 126 -14.85 -4.58 8.53
N SER A 127 -15.25 -4.10 9.71
CA SER A 127 -14.70 -4.58 10.99
C SER A 127 -14.90 -6.09 11.15
N VAL A 128 -13.90 -6.77 11.69
CA VAL A 128 -13.91 -8.23 11.94
C VAL A 128 -14.05 -8.50 13.43
N ILE A 129 -15.03 -9.34 13.80
CA ILE A 129 -15.24 -9.81 15.17
C ILE A 129 -14.80 -11.26 15.27
N VAL A 130 -13.89 -11.54 16.19
CA VAL A 130 -13.48 -12.90 16.56
C VAL A 130 -13.90 -13.16 18.00
N LEU A 131 -14.87 -14.03 18.20
CA LEU A 131 -15.43 -14.33 19.52
C LEU A 131 -14.49 -15.14 20.42
N GLY A 132 -13.52 -15.85 19.79
CA GLY A 132 -12.66 -16.77 20.52
C GLY A 132 -13.45 -17.98 21.07
N ALA A 133 -13.14 -18.40 22.28
CA ALA A 133 -13.92 -19.45 22.96
C ALA A 133 -15.27 -18.89 23.42
N VAL A 134 -16.34 -19.61 23.13
CA VAL A 134 -17.66 -19.30 23.73
C VAL A 134 -17.67 -19.83 25.15
N GLY A 135 -18.08 -18.99 26.10
CA GLY A 135 -18.16 -19.35 27.51
C GLY A 135 -19.17 -20.47 27.81
N SER A 136 -19.10 -20.99 29.01
CA SER A 136 -19.99 -22.03 29.55
C SER A 136 -21.43 -21.54 29.64
N ALA A 137 -22.36 -22.46 29.68
CA ALA A 137 -23.76 -22.13 29.94
C ALA A 137 -23.91 -21.53 31.35
N TYR A 138 -24.55 -20.38 31.45
CA TYR A 138 -24.90 -19.76 32.70
C TYR A 138 -26.01 -20.55 33.41
N THR A 139 -25.87 -20.73 34.73
CA THR A 139 -26.92 -21.32 35.57
C THR A 139 -27.55 -20.22 36.43
N GLU A 140 -28.86 -20.09 36.39
CA GLU A 140 -29.62 -19.12 37.18
C GLU A 140 -29.22 -19.18 38.67
N GLY A 141 -28.92 -18.02 39.27
CA GLY A 141 -28.45 -17.90 40.64
C GLY A 141 -26.98 -18.27 40.87
N GLY A 142 -26.25 -18.65 39.81
CA GLY A 142 -24.80 -18.91 39.85
C GLY A 142 -23.95 -17.65 39.85
N SER A 143 -22.64 -17.85 39.98
CA SER A 143 -21.67 -16.75 39.78
C SER A 143 -21.70 -16.25 38.33
N PRO A 144 -21.37 -14.95 38.08
CA PRO A 144 -21.24 -14.44 36.74
C PRO A 144 -20.24 -15.26 35.88
N GLU A 145 -20.60 -15.55 34.64
CA GLU A 145 -19.78 -16.28 33.68
C GLU A 145 -19.21 -15.34 32.62
N ILE A 146 -17.96 -15.58 32.22
CA ILE A 146 -17.33 -14.86 31.13
C ILE A 146 -17.79 -15.48 29.80
N LEU A 147 -18.59 -14.75 29.04
CA LEU A 147 -19.15 -15.26 27.78
C LEU A 147 -18.12 -15.31 26.65
N PHE A 148 -17.26 -14.32 26.57
CA PHE A 148 -16.28 -14.17 25.49
C PHE A 148 -14.92 -13.76 26.07
N PRO A 149 -14.13 -14.72 26.62
CA PRO A 149 -12.87 -14.40 27.29
C PRO A 149 -11.78 -13.84 26.36
N ASN A 150 -11.89 -14.11 25.06
CA ASN A 150 -10.89 -13.72 24.05
C ASN A 150 -11.55 -13.01 22.86
N LEU A 151 -12.59 -12.21 23.13
CA LEU A 151 -13.21 -11.37 22.11
C LEU A 151 -12.17 -10.38 21.57
N THR A 152 -12.00 -10.37 20.25
CA THR A 152 -11.26 -9.31 19.56
C THR A 152 -12.14 -8.70 18.48
N ILE A 153 -12.00 -7.40 18.30
CA ILE A 153 -12.62 -6.66 17.22
C ILE A 153 -11.49 -5.89 16.55
N THR A 154 -11.33 -6.06 15.25
CA THR A 154 -10.31 -5.39 14.44
C THR A 154 -10.95 -4.73 13.24
N ASP A 155 -10.36 -3.65 12.80
CA ASP A 155 -10.72 -2.92 11.61
C ASP A 155 -9.43 -2.60 10.85
N PRO A 156 -9.28 -3.04 9.57
CA PRO A 156 -8.02 -2.86 8.85
C PRO A 156 -7.64 -1.41 8.59
N ASP A 157 -8.62 -0.54 8.40
CA ASP A 157 -8.37 0.84 7.98
C ASP A 157 -8.73 1.87 9.04
N GLY A 158 -9.30 1.48 10.16
CA GLY A 158 -9.93 2.45 11.02
C GLY A 158 -9.91 2.15 12.51
N PHE A 159 -10.60 3.02 13.21
CA PHE A 159 -10.87 2.88 14.62
C PHE A 159 -12.30 2.40 14.82
N ILE A 160 -12.47 1.37 15.63
CA ILE A 160 -13.78 0.94 16.08
C ILE A 160 -14.31 1.99 17.06
N SER A 161 -15.35 2.69 16.64
CA SER A 161 -15.94 3.75 17.47
C SER A 161 -16.90 3.20 18.52
N TYR A 162 -17.57 2.09 18.24
CA TYR A 162 -18.43 1.39 19.20
C TYR A 162 -18.63 -0.08 18.83
N ALA A 163 -18.97 -0.91 19.81
CA ALA A 163 -19.49 -2.25 19.63
C ALA A 163 -20.72 -2.43 20.53
N SER A 164 -21.67 -3.25 20.12
CA SER A 164 -22.85 -3.55 20.90
C SER A 164 -23.04 -5.05 21.09
N VAL A 165 -23.47 -5.45 22.26
CA VAL A 165 -23.87 -6.83 22.60
C VAL A 165 -25.28 -6.77 23.15
N GLN A 166 -26.13 -7.67 22.68
CA GLN A 166 -27.52 -7.74 23.10
C GLN A 166 -27.85 -9.11 23.66
N ILE A 167 -28.65 -9.17 24.74
CA ILE A 167 -29.33 -10.37 25.18
C ILE A 167 -30.68 -10.41 24.45
N ASN A 168 -30.95 -11.50 23.77
CA ASN A 168 -32.30 -11.80 23.24
C ASN A 168 -33.10 -12.52 24.34
N ASP A 169 -34.41 -12.31 24.39
CA ASP A 169 -35.32 -12.94 25.35
C ASP A 169 -34.97 -12.62 26.83
N VAL A 170 -34.73 -11.37 27.12
CA VAL A 170 -34.37 -10.86 28.46
C VAL A 170 -35.43 -11.23 29.49
N ILE A 171 -35.01 -11.80 30.60
CA ILE A 171 -35.83 -12.06 31.77
C ILE A 171 -35.45 -11.03 32.86
N SER A 172 -36.41 -10.68 33.72
CA SER A 172 -36.17 -9.72 34.82
C SER A 172 -35.00 -10.19 35.71
N GLY A 173 -33.96 -9.40 35.77
CA GLY A 173 -32.74 -9.70 36.53
C GLY A 173 -31.52 -10.02 35.67
N ASP A 174 -31.68 -10.28 34.38
CA ASP A 174 -30.56 -10.49 33.46
C ASP A 174 -29.72 -9.22 33.34
N ARG A 175 -28.41 -9.40 33.33
CA ARG A 175 -27.45 -8.29 33.21
C ARG A 175 -26.25 -8.72 32.39
N LEU A 176 -25.81 -7.83 31.53
CA LEU A 176 -24.47 -7.89 30.88
C LEU A 176 -23.53 -6.92 31.59
N ASN A 177 -22.27 -7.30 31.68
CA ASN A 177 -21.19 -6.46 32.13
C ASN A 177 -20.02 -6.59 31.13
N ALA A 178 -19.34 -5.50 30.86
CA ALA A 178 -18.13 -5.52 30.04
C ALA A 178 -16.95 -5.08 30.90
N ASP A 179 -15.88 -5.88 30.90
CA ASP A 179 -14.60 -5.46 31.43
C ASP A 179 -13.82 -4.77 30.30
N VAL A 180 -13.70 -3.46 30.38
CA VAL A 180 -12.98 -2.65 29.39
C VAL A 180 -11.53 -2.38 29.82
N GLY A 181 -11.10 -2.88 30.96
CA GLY A 181 -9.74 -2.76 31.46
C GLY A 181 -9.23 -1.31 31.45
N SER A 182 -7.97 -1.13 31.01
CA SER A 182 -7.32 0.18 30.89
C SER A 182 -7.36 0.77 29.47
N THR A 183 -8.32 0.36 28.65
CA THR A 183 -8.37 0.74 27.22
C THR A 183 -8.88 2.18 26.96
N GLY A 184 -9.39 2.86 27.99
CA GLY A 184 -10.05 4.17 27.85
C GLY A 184 -11.47 4.09 27.27
N LEU A 185 -11.98 2.90 26.97
CA LEU A 185 -13.34 2.68 26.52
C LEU A 185 -14.32 2.86 27.69
N THR A 186 -15.52 3.30 27.38
CA THR A 186 -16.64 3.34 28.33
C THR A 186 -17.72 2.39 27.85
N TRP A 187 -18.44 1.78 28.79
CA TRP A 187 -19.58 0.97 28.44
C TRP A 187 -20.84 1.48 29.13
N SER A 188 -21.97 1.23 28.53
CA SER A 188 -23.28 1.52 29.13
C SER A 188 -24.22 0.34 28.90
N TYR A 189 -25.07 0.08 29.89
CA TYR A 189 -26.10 -0.95 29.83
C TYR A 189 -27.47 -0.30 29.82
N ASN A 190 -28.28 -0.61 28.81
CA ASN A 190 -29.69 -0.25 28.77
C ASN A 190 -30.51 -1.48 29.20
N SER A 191 -31.13 -1.41 30.36
CA SER A 191 -32.15 -2.37 30.74
C SER A 191 -33.43 -2.04 29.99
N VAL A 192 -34.03 -3.03 29.37
CA VAL A 192 -35.38 -2.94 28.83
C VAL A 192 -36.35 -3.06 29.97
#